data_ac2e1bb3a824b40340ed137fb72bf1a2
#
_entry.id   ac2e1bb3a824b40340ed137fb72bf1a2
#
_cell.length_a   1.000
_cell.length_b   1.000
_cell.length_c   1.000
_cell.angle_alpha   90.00
_cell.angle_beta   90.00
_cell.angle_gamma   90.00
#
_symmetry.space_group_name_H-M   'P 1'
#
loop_
_entity.id
_entity.type
_entity.pdbx_description
1 polymer ?
#
loop_
_entity_poly.entity_id
_entity_poly.type
_entity_poly.pdbx_seq_one_letter_code
_entity_poly.pdbx_strand_id
1 'polypeptide(L)'
;MTHTLIHPTNLSVIWFLALFLLSSPVCHAHGVHSKNTLDKIAETKTITLGYQDDAFPFSYIEGQRPTGYSIDICNKLVDAIKVKLKLKDLKVRWIKSSTASQFVLIKNHATDIMCIPGFYSELRHQKAEFSFPFFFSSTRFITRKNNHTDTIDDLAGHSVLVKSGTIYVEQIHTINRTNDLNLNIELDNNNKGAFQELQSGELPALISSTAILKGMIAMSPTPDEFEISDQTLSPPIPAGLLLPLDDSEFKNFLDNTLKTLITGKDFQKLYQRWFQSPIPPNAINLNIPMSAELKKLTTSTTLYAY
;
A
#
# COMPACT_ATOMS: atom_id res chain seq x y z
N MET A 1 57.92 -82.55 8.96
CA MET A 1 59.37 -82.42 9.29
C MET A 1 59.60 -80.99 9.67
N THR A 2 59.97 -80.85 10.90
CA THR A 2 60.95 -80.01 11.54
C THR A 2 60.62 -78.46 11.55
N HIS A 3 60.28 -77.99 12.71
CA HIS A 3 61.13 -77.32 13.73
C HIS A 3 61.54 -75.89 13.25
N THR A 4 61.49 -74.84 13.99
CA THR A 4 61.81 -74.52 15.39
C THR A 4 61.40 -73.10 15.64
N LEU A 5 60.75 -72.70 16.72
CA LEU A 5 61.22 -72.02 17.94
C LEU A 5 62.01 -70.71 17.70
N ILE A 6 61.73 -69.61 18.31
CA ILE A 6 61.94 -69.12 19.65
C ILE A 6 61.64 -67.56 19.68
N HIS A 7 60.85 -67.13 20.54
CA HIS A 7 60.92 -66.20 21.67
C HIS A 7 61.59 -64.78 21.60
N PRO A 8 61.39 -64.01 22.60
CA PRO A 8 60.62 -62.75 22.54
C PRO A 8 61.52 -61.61 22.94
N THR A 9 61.09 -60.44 22.66
CA THR A 9 61.60 -59.25 23.40
C THR A 9 60.48 -58.20 23.64
N ASN A 10 60.28 -57.99 24.92
CA ASN A 10 59.55 -56.84 25.47
C ASN A 10 60.10 -55.53 24.99
N LEU A 11 59.24 -54.67 24.55
CA LEU A 11 59.52 -53.27 24.63
C LEU A 11 58.24 -52.47 25.01
N SER A 12 58.29 -51.98 26.23
CA SER A 12 57.33 -51.06 26.81
C SER A 12 57.21 -49.80 25.94
N VAL A 13 56.06 -49.59 25.32
CA VAL A 13 55.78 -48.31 24.70
C VAL A 13 54.84 -47.55 25.59
N ILE A 14 55.38 -46.53 26.18
CA ILE A 14 54.78 -45.50 27.03
C ILE A 14 53.66 -44.83 26.26
N TRP A 15 52.44 -44.94 26.78
CA TRP A 15 51.27 -44.20 26.35
C TRP A 15 51.40 -42.73 26.80
N PHE A 16 51.80 -41.83 25.90
CA PHE A 16 51.58 -40.41 26.07
C PHE A 16 50.16 -40.08 25.60
N LEU A 17 49.26 -39.95 26.58
CA LEU A 17 47.91 -39.40 26.34
C LEU A 17 48.09 -37.88 26.13
N ALA A 18 48.19 -37.46 24.87
CA ALA A 18 48.06 -36.07 24.50
C ALA A 18 46.57 -35.66 24.59
N LEU A 19 46.23 -35.04 25.70
CA LEU A 19 44.93 -34.40 25.91
C LEU A 19 44.84 -33.18 25.01
N PHE A 20 44.36 -33.37 23.77
CA PHE A 20 44.02 -32.26 22.86
C PHE A 20 42.71 -31.65 23.37
N LEU A 21 42.82 -30.60 24.17
CA LEU A 21 41.71 -29.70 24.46
C LEU A 21 41.22 -29.08 23.15
N LEU A 22 40.20 -29.67 22.57
CA LEU A 22 39.40 -29.08 21.51
C LEU A 22 38.70 -27.83 22.08
N SER A 23 39.39 -26.69 22.07
CA SER A 23 38.77 -25.38 22.19
C SER A 23 38.00 -25.13 20.90
N SER A 24 36.75 -25.61 20.83
CA SER A 24 35.80 -25.19 19.81
C SER A 24 35.60 -23.69 19.92
N PRO A 25 35.89 -22.90 18.89
CA PRO A 25 35.47 -21.52 18.91
C PRO A 25 33.95 -21.52 18.95
N VAL A 26 33.38 -20.99 20.05
CA VAL A 26 31.97 -20.65 20.11
C VAL A 26 31.77 -19.57 19.04
N CYS A 27 31.35 -20.03 17.86
CA CYS A 27 30.87 -19.14 16.82
C CYS A 27 29.60 -18.49 17.39
N HIS A 28 29.74 -17.30 17.98
CA HIS A 28 28.60 -16.45 18.26
C HIS A 28 28.03 -16.14 16.88
N ALA A 29 27.00 -16.88 16.50
CA ALA A 29 26.13 -16.46 15.44
C ALA A 29 25.56 -15.11 15.89
N HIS A 30 26.21 -14.03 15.48
CA HIS A 30 25.56 -12.73 15.42
C HIS A 30 24.34 -12.99 14.52
N GLY A 31 23.17 -13.08 15.14
CA GLY A 31 21.94 -13.05 14.41
C GLY A 31 22.07 -11.87 13.46
N VAL A 32 22.02 -12.15 12.17
CA VAL A 32 21.87 -11.12 11.17
C VAL A 32 20.52 -10.52 11.48
N HIS A 33 20.49 -9.52 12.38
CA HIS A 33 19.36 -8.64 12.49
C HIS A 33 19.18 -8.06 11.09
N SER A 34 18.19 -8.51 10.39
CA SER A 34 17.73 -7.82 9.20
C SER A 34 17.60 -6.36 9.60
N LYS A 35 18.47 -5.51 9.03
CA LYS A 35 18.45 -4.09 9.36
C LYS A 35 17.04 -3.59 9.08
N ASN A 36 16.40 -3.04 10.09
CA ASN A 36 15.09 -2.44 9.91
C ASN A 36 15.18 -1.20 8.99
N THR A 37 14.06 -0.75 8.49
CA THR A 37 14.02 0.37 7.54
C THR A 37 14.58 1.66 8.13
N LEU A 38 14.39 1.91 9.44
CA LEU A 38 14.95 3.09 10.11
C LEU A 38 16.48 3.05 10.14
N ASP A 39 17.10 1.89 10.43
CA ASP A 39 18.55 1.72 10.42
C ASP A 39 19.12 1.94 9.01
N LYS A 40 18.47 1.34 7.99
CA LYS A 40 18.83 1.58 6.59
C LYS A 40 18.81 3.07 6.23
N ILE A 41 17.74 3.77 6.63
CA ILE A 41 17.61 5.22 6.39
C ILE A 41 18.69 6.00 7.13
N ALA A 42 19.00 5.64 8.37
CA ALA A 42 20.04 6.30 9.17
C ALA A 42 21.42 6.19 8.51
N GLU A 43 21.75 5.02 7.97
CA GLU A 43 23.04 4.77 7.29
C GLU A 43 23.13 5.44 5.92
N THR A 44 22.09 5.26 5.09
CA THR A 44 22.11 5.74 3.70
C THR A 44 21.72 7.20 3.57
N LYS A 45 21.18 7.81 4.63
CA LYS A 45 20.59 9.16 4.62
C LYS A 45 19.61 9.36 3.47
N THR A 46 18.92 8.27 3.08
CA THR A 46 17.97 8.28 1.97
C THR A 46 16.74 7.45 2.34
N ILE A 47 15.56 8.02 2.11
CA ILE A 47 14.28 7.30 2.11
C ILE A 47 13.76 7.20 0.70
N THR A 48 13.25 6.03 0.33
CA THR A 48 12.66 5.81 -0.99
C THR A 48 11.15 5.65 -0.89
N LEU A 49 10.44 6.53 -1.56
CA LEU A 49 8.98 6.59 -1.56
C LEU A 49 8.43 6.15 -2.92
N GLY A 50 7.44 5.26 -2.91
CA GLY A 50 6.71 4.87 -4.11
C GLY A 50 5.50 5.77 -4.34
N TYR A 51 5.18 6.08 -5.60
CA TYR A 51 4.01 6.86 -5.97
C TYR A 51 3.34 6.29 -7.23
N GLN A 52 2.08 6.64 -7.45
CA GLN A 52 1.36 6.43 -8.72
C GLN A 52 1.06 7.79 -9.36
N ASP A 53 1.00 7.83 -10.68
CA ASP A 53 0.74 9.06 -11.44
C ASP A 53 -0.70 9.19 -11.93
N ASP A 54 -1.55 8.22 -11.62
CA ASP A 54 -2.93 8.11 -12.11
C ASP A 54 -3.99 7.95 -11.00
N ALA A 55 -3.63 8.21 -9.73
CA ALA A 55 -4.52 8.04 -8.58
C ALA A 55 -4.95 9.39 -7.96
N PHE A 56 -5.39 10.35 -8.80
CA PHE A 56 -5.94 11.64 -8.34
C PHE A 56 -7.15 11.42 -7.41
N PRO A 57 -7.26 12.10 -6.26
CA PRO A 57 -6.39 13.18 -5.73
C PRO A 57 -5.29 12.68 -4.78
N PHE A 58 -5.07 11.37 -4.66
CA PHE A 58 -4.16 10.78 -3.66
C PHE A 58 -2.70 10.84 -4.07
N SER A 59 -2.40 10.44 -5.31
CA SER A 59 -1.06 10.36 -5.86
C SER A 59 -1.13 10.55 -7.38
N TYR A 60 -0.56 11.65 -7.86
CA TYR A 60 -0.51 12.01 -9.28
C TYR A 60 0.69 12.92 -9.54
N ILE A 61 0.91 13.30 -10.79
CA ILE A 61 1.99 14.21 -11.17
C ILE A 61 1.43 15.61 -11.43
N GLU A 62 2.04 16.60 -10.80
CA GLU A 62 1.87 18.00 -11.13
C GLU A 62 3.22 18.60 -11.54
N GLY A 63 3.31 19.08 -12.78
CA GLY A 63 4.60 19.42 -13.37
C GLY A 63 5.50 18.19 -13.47
N GLN A 64 6.55 18.12 -12.67
CA GLN A 64 7.49 16.99 -12.62
C GLN A 64 7.57 16.33 -11.24
N ARG A 65 6.63 16.61 -10.36
CA ARG A 65 6.68 16.16 -8.97
C ARG A 65 5.45 15.34 -8.58
N PRO A 66 5.65 14.24 -7.85
CA PRO A 66 4.55 13.56 -7.20
C PRO A 66 3.83 14.52 -6.25
N THR A 67 2.52 14.57 -6.35
CA THR A 67 1.64 15.37 -5.51
C THR A 67 0.38 14.60 -5.15
N GLY A 68 -0.39 15.06 -4.17
CA GLY A 68 -1.61 14.43 -3.75
C GLY A 68 -1.72 14.26 -2.24
N TYR A 69 -2.89 13.87 -1.80
CA TYR A 69 -3.18 13.70 -0.37
C TYR A 69 -2.26 12.68 0.31
N SER A 70 -2.05 11.51 -0.31
CA SER A 70 -1.14 10.49 0.22
C SER A 70 0.32 10.93 0.18
N ILE A 71 0.69 11.74 -0.82
CA ILE A 71 2.03 12.32 -0.93
C ILE A 71 2.29 13.29 0.22
N ASP A 72 1.32 14.15 0.54
CA ASP A 72 1.44 15.08 1.68
C ASP A 72 1.50 14.34 3.03
N ILE A 73 0.74 13.25 3.20
CA ILE A 73 0.86 12.36 4.36
C ILE A 73 2.29 11.81 4.45
N CYS A 74 2.84 11.25 3.36
CA CYS A 74 4.21 10.73 3.34
C CYS A 74 5.25 11.81 3.66
N ASN A 75 5.08 13.02 3.16
CA ASN A 75 5.97 14.14 3.48
C ASN A 75 5.98 14.44 4.99
N LYS A 76 4.82 14.38 5.66
CA LYS A 76 4.73 14.53 7.13
C LYS A 76 5.46 13.39 7.86
N LEU A 77 5.37 12.16 7.35
CA LEU A 77 6.12 11.02 7.90
C LEU A 77 7.63 11.19 7.70
N VAL A 78 8.07 11.67 6.53
CA VAL A 78 9.48 11.99 6.27
C VAL A 78 10.01 13.02 7.27
N ASP A 79 9.22 14.06 7.56
CA ASP A 79 9.63 15.08 8.54
C ASP A 79 9.75 14.47 9.96
N ALA A 80 8.86 13.56 10.34
CA ALA A 80 8.95 12.83 11.61
C ALA A 80 10.20 11.91 11.65
N ILE A 81 10.52 11.22 10.53
CA ILE A 81 11.73 10.39 10.41
C ILE A 81 13.00 11.25 10.54
N LYS A 82 13.04 12.44 9.92
CA LYS A 82 14.16 13.39 10.09
C LYS A 82 14.40 13.73 11.57
N VAL A 83 13.33 14.00 12.29
CA VAL A 83 13.39 14.31 13.73
C VAL A 83 13.87 13.09 14.52
N LYS A 84 13.26 11.91 14.30
CA LYS A 84 13.59 10.64 14.99
C LYS A 84 15.06 10.27 14.84
N LEU A 85 15.58 10.37 13.62
CA LEU A 85 16.95 9.98 13.26
C LEU A 85 17.96 11.13 13.36
N LYS A 86 17.52 12.34 13.71
CA LYS A 86 18.35 13.57 13.76
C LYS A 86 19.07 13.87 12.43
N LEU A 87 18.42 13.55 11.29
CA LEU A 87 18.94 13.72 9.95
C LEU A 87 18.37 15.00 9.31
N LYS A 88 19.14 16.10 9.33
CA LYS A 88 18.70 17.35 8.68
C LYS A 88 18.62 17.21 7.15
N ASP A 89 19.56 16.47 6.55
CA ASP A 89 19.74 16.34 5.10
C ASP A 89 19.27 14.99 4.58
N LEU A 90 18.13 14.48 5.08
CA LEU A 90 17.53 13.26 4.59
C LEU A 90 17.07 13.44 3.12
N LYS A 91 17.65 12.65 2.21
CA LYS A 91 17.27 12.65 0.80
C LYS A 91 16.00 11.82 0.60
N VAL A 92 15.07 12.36 -0.18
CA VAL A 92 13.86 11.63 -0.61
C VAL A 92 14.03 11.23 -2.07
N ARG A 93 13.95 9.94 -2.34
CA ARG A 93 13.96 9.37 -3.69
C ARG A 93 12.56 8.88 -4.02
N TRP A 94 12.00 9.32 -5.14
CA TRP A 94 10.70 8.88 -5.63
C TRP A 94 10.83 7.80 -6.69
N ILE A 95 10.04 6.73 -6.56
CA ILE A 95 9.93 5.65 -7.56
C ILE A 95 8.48 5.55 -8.02
N LYS A 96 8.29 5.68 -9.34
CA LYS A 96 6.98 5.44 -9.95
C LYS A 96 6.62 3.97 -9.84
N SER A 97 5.39 3.70 -9.44
CA SER A 97 4.80 2.36 -9.35
C SER A 97 3.49 2.29 -10.13
N SER A 98 3.08 1.07 -10.41
CA SER A 98 1.72 0.73 -10.83
C SER A 98 1.03 -0.07 -9.72
N THR A 99 -0.27 -0.29 -9.85
CA THR A 99 -1.01 -1.18 -8.94
C THR A 99 -0.44 -2.60 -8.96
N ALA A 100 0.05 -3.08 -10.10
CA ALA A 100 0.68 -4.38 -10.24
C ALA A 100 2.07 -4.46 -9.58
N SER A 101 2.90 -3.40 -9.68
CA SER A 101 4.28 -3.41 -9.19
C SER A 101 4.43 -3.02 -7.72
N GLN A 102 3.44 -2.37 -7.11
CA GLN A 102 3.54 -1.80 -5.75
C GLN A 102 3.99 -2.82 -4.69
N PHE A 103 3.41 -4.03 -4.70
CA PHE A 103 3.76 -5.07 -3.73
C PHE A 103 5.16 -5.65 -3.95
N VAL A 104 5.58 -5.77 -5.21
CA VAL A 104 6.94 -6.24 -5.55
C VAL A 104 7.97 -5.22 -5.09
N LEU A 105 7.72 -3.92 -5.30
CA LEU A 105 8.62 -2.84 -4.89
C LEU A 105 8.79 -2.78 -3.36
N ILE A 106 7.70 -2.93 -2.60
CA ILE A 106 7.73 -2.99 -1.13
C ILE A 106 8.43 -4.26 -0.65
N LYS A 107 8.03 -5.43 -1.16
CA LYS A 107 8.60 -6.73 -0.76
C LYS A 107 10.12 -6.80 -0.98
N ASN A 108 10.60 -6.22 -2.06
CA ASN A 108 12.02 -6.22 -2.40
C ASN A 108 12.78 -5.02 -1.78
N HIS A 109 12.17 -4.27 -0.87
CA HIS A 109 12.74 -3.06 -0.24
C HIS A 109 13.26 -2.02 -1.25
N ALA A 110 12.73 -2.04 -2.49
CA ALA A 110 13.00 -1.01 -3.49
C ALA A 110 12.33 0.32 -3.12
N THR A 111 11.22 0.27 -2.38
CA THR A 111 10.57 1.41 -1.73
C THR A 111 10.42 1.13 -0.24
N ASP A 112 10.52 2.15 0.59
CA ASP A 112 10.33 2.07 2.04
C ASP A 112 8.88 2.30 2.44
N ILE A 113 8.21 3.20 1.73
CA ILE A 113 6.78 3.50 1.90
C ILE A 113 6.17 3.64 0.52
N MET A 114 5.02 3.02 0.29
CA MET A 114 4.20 3.27 -0.89
C MET A 114 3.14 4.33 -0.56
N CYS A 115 3.31 5.53 -1.12
CA CYS A 115 2.51 6.73 -0.85
C CYS A 115 1.23 6.78 -1.68
N ILE A 116 0.37 5.79 -1.51
CA ILE A 116 -0.91 5.62 -2.18
C ILE A 116 -1.97 5.16 -1.17
N PRO A 117 -3.26 5.25 -1.46
CA PRO A 117 -4.31 4.67 -0.62
C PRO A 117 -4.34 3.15 -0.81
N GLY A 118 -3.60 2.42 0.01
CA GLY A 118 -3.68 0.97 0.10
C GLY A 118 -4.97 0.57 0.83
N PHE A 119 -6.02 0.18 0.11
CA PHE A 119 -7.24 -0.35 0.71
C PHE A 119 -6.98 -1.77 1.24
N TYR A 120 -7.37 -1.99 2.50
CA TYR A 120 -7.09 -3.24 3.21
C TYR A 120 -7.93 -4.41 2.70
N SER A 121 -7.31 -5.58 2.56
CA SER A 121 -7.92 -6.91 2.59
C SER A 121 -6.90 -7.93 3.11
N GLU A 122 -7.37 -9.05 3.64
CA GLU A 122 -6.52 -10.14 4.14
C GLU A 122 -5.53 -10.64 3.09
N LEU A 123 -5.98 -10.82 1.83
CA LEU A 123 -5.11 -11.26 0.73
C LEU A 123 -4.00 -10.24 0.41
N ARG A 124 -4.27 -8.97 0.61
CA ARG A 124 -3.29 -7.88 0.38
C ARG A 124 -2.34 -7.74 1.57
N HIS A 125 -2.82 -7.96 2.78
CA HIS A 125 -2.01 -7.95 4.00
C HIS A 125 -0.94 -9.05 3.99
N GLN A 126 -1.19 -10.18 3.34
CA GLN A 126 -0.16 -11.21 3.12
C GLN A 126 1.01 -10.75 2.23
N LYS A 127 0.89 -9.63 1.53
CA LYS A 127 1.87 -9.13 0.57
C LYS A 127 2.61 -7.87 1.05
N ALA A 128 2.02 -7.11 1.94
CA ALA A 128 2.59 -5.89 2.53
C ALA A 128 1.86 -5.55 3.83
N GLU A 129 2.55 -4.91 4.76
CA GLU A 129 1.91 -4.26 5.89
C GLU A 129 1.14 -3.01 5.45
N PHE A 130 0.12 -2.67 6.25
CA PHE A 130 -0.65 -1.44 6.09
C PHE A 130 -0.42 -0.54 7.30
N SER A 131 -0.15 0.74 7.05
CA SER A 131 -0.08 1.72 8.12
C SER A 131 -1.45 1.96 8.74
N PHE A 132 -1.47 2.60 9.91
CA PHE A 132 -2.71 3.15 10.47
C PHE A 132 -3.49 3.90 9.39
N PRO A 133 -4.83 3.70 9.27
CA PRO A 133 -5.61 4.24 8.18
C PRO A 133 -5.71 5.77 8.25
N PHE A 134 -5.58 6.41 7.10
CA PHE A 134 -5.68 7.85 6.94
C PHE A 134 -6.84 8.28 6.02
N PHE A 135 -7.56 7.28 5.46
CA PHE A 135 -8.72 7.50 4.61
C PHE A 135 -9.67 6.30 4.67
N PHE A 136 -10.94 6.51 4.31
CA PHE A 136 -11.97 5.47 4.14
C PHE A 136 -12.79 5.77 2.91
N SER A 137 -13.09 4.75 2.12
CA SER A 137 -13.95 4.88 0.96
C SER A 137 -14.70 3.58 0.70
N SER A 138 -15.94 3.70 0.22
CA SER A 138 -16.70 2.58 -0.31
C SER A 138 -16.41 2.38 -1.79
N THR A 139 -16.59 1.16 -2.27
CA THR A 139 -16.59 0.82 -3.68
C THR A 139 -17.94 1.19 -4.27
N ARG A 140 -17.89 1.80 -5.45
CA ARG A 140 -19.06 2.18 -6.25
C ARG A 140 -18.74 1.96 -7.73
N PHE A 141 -19.68 2.21 -8.59
CA PHE A 141 -19.44 2.29 -10.03
C PHE A 141 -19.83 3.67 -10.56
N ILE A 142 -19.26 4.01 -11.71
CA ILE A 142 -19.60 5.20 -12.48
C ILE A 142 -20.16 4.76 -13.82
N THR A 143 -21.19 5.45 -14.30
CA THR A 143 -21.82 5.25 -15.60
C THR A 143 -21.99 6.59 -16.31
N ARG A 144 -22.37 6.54 -17.59
CA ARG A 144 -22.93 7.72 -18.26
C ARG A 144 -24.39 7.86 -17.84
N LYS A 145 -24.84 9.10 -17.57
CA LYS A 145 -26.21 9.38 -17.11
C LYS A 145 -27.31 8.87 -18.04
N ASN A 146 -27.04 8.82 -19.35
CA ASN A 146 -27.99 8.32 -20.34
C ASN A 146 -28.14 6.79 -20.32
N ASN A 147 -27.35 6.07 -19.56
CA ASN A 147 -27.47 4.61 -19.43
C ASN A 147 -28.57 4.20 -18.45
N HIS A 148 -29.05 5.13 -17.60
CA HIS A 148 -30.09 4.85 -16.59
C HIS A 148 -29.77 3.62 -15.73
N THR A 149 -28.56 3.59 -15.15
CA THR A 149 -28.03 2.47 -14.38
C THR A 149 -27.94 2.88 -12.91
N ASP A 150 -28.90 2.48 -12.10
CA ASP A 150 -29.00 2.87 -10.69
C ASP A 150 -28.31 1.86 -9.76
N THR A 151 -28.38 0.59 -10.11
CA THR A 151 -27.87 -0.54 -9.32
C THR A 151 -26.92 -1.42 -10.12
N ILE A 152 -26.15 -2.25 -9.42
CA ILE A 152 -25.25 -3.21 -10.08
C ILE A 152 -26.02 -4.27 -10.85
N ASP A 153 -27.28 -4.54 -10.47
CA ASP A 153 -28.14 -5.52 -11.14
C ASP A 153 -28.56 -5.04 -12.53
N ASP A 154 -28.62 -3.72 -12.76
CA ASP A 154 -28.91 -3.13 -14.09
C ASP A 154 -27.76 -3.37 -15.09
N LEU A 155 -26.58 -3.77 -14.61
CA LEU A 155 -25.43 -4.15 -15.42
C LEU A 155 -25.37 -5.65 -15.71
N ALA A 156 -26.36 -6.45 -15.29
CA ALA A 156 -26.36 -7.89 -15.51
C ALA A 156 -26.21 -8.24 -17.00
N GLY A 157 -25.29 -9.14 -17.31
CA GLY A 157 -24.93 -9.53 -18.68
C GLY A 157 -24.07 -8.55 -19.46
N HIS A 158 -23.72 -7.40 -18.87
CA HIS A 158 -22.87 -6.39 -19.50
C HIS A 158 -21.40 -6.48 -19.06
N SER A 159 -20.52 -5.83 -19.83
CA SER A 159 -19.13 -5.63 -19.44
C SER A 159 -19.01 -4.55 -18.38
N VAL A 160 -18.11 -4.74 -17.42
CA VAL A 160 -17.72 -3.72 -16.43
C VAL A 160 -16.20 -3.64 -16.32
N LEU A 161 -15.67 -2.44 -16.22
CA LEU A 161 -14.24 -2.21 -16.17
C LEU A 161 -13.75 -2.04 -14.73
N VAL A 162 -12.63 -2.67 -14.41
CA VAL A 162 -11.99 -2.59 -13.10
C VAL A 162 -10.48 -2.45 -13.27
N LYS A 163 -9.86 -1.58 -12.49
CA LYS A 163 -8.39 -1.48 -12.50
C LYS A 163 -7.74 -2.75 -11.93
N SER A 164 -6.88 -3.37 -12.71
CA SER A 164 -6.13 -4.58 -12.35
C SER A 164 -5.32 -4.40 -11.05
N GLY A 165 -5.27 -5.44 -10.21
CA GLY A 165 -4.51 -5.47 -8.95
C GLY A 165 -5.12 -4.64 -7.81
N THR A 166 -6.32 -4.09 -8.00
CA THR A 166 -7.08 -3.43 -6.93
C THR A 166 -7.95 -4.42 -6.15
N ILE A 167 -8.39 -4.01 -4.96
CA ILE A 167 -9.35 -4.76 -4.16
C ILE A 167 -10.71 -4.91 -4.88
N TYR A 168 -11.02 -4.00 -5.79
CA TYR A 168 -12.31 -3.98 -6.49
C TYR A 168 -12.50 -5.17 -7.42
N VAL A 169 -11.40 -5.76 -7.93
CA VAL A 169 -11.43 -6.99 -8.73
C VAL A 169 -12.01 -8.14 -7.90
N GLU A 170 -11.51 -8.35 -6.68
CA GLU A 170 -12.00 -9.38 -5.77
C GLU A 170 -13.47 -9.15 -5.40
N GLN A 171 -13.82 -7.90 -5.10
CA GLN A 171 -15.18 -7.52 -4.71
C GLN A 171 -16.19 -7.77 -5.83
N ILE A 172 -15.89 -7.31 -7.06
CA ILE A 172 -16.83 -7.47 -8.16
C ILE A 172 -16.99 -8.91 -8.59
N HIS A 173 -15.93 -9.73 -8.56
CA HIS A 173 -16.05 -11.16 -8.78
C HIS A 173 -16.95 -11.84 -7.75
N THR A 174 -16.86 -11.42 -6.49
CA THR A 174 -17.73 -11.94 -5.43
C THR A 174 -19.18 -11.54 -5.64
N ILE A 175 -19.44 -10.26 -5.93
CA ILE A 175 -20.79 -9.74 -6.21
C ILE A 175 -21.39 -10.44 -7.43
N ASN A 176 -20.62 -10.54 -8.53
CA ASN A 176 -21.04 -11.19 -9.77
C ASN A 176 -21.52 -12.63 -9.52
N ARG A 177 -20.73 -13.39 -8.75
CA ARG A 177 -21.07 -14.78 -8.40
C ARG A 177 -22.24 -14.89 -7.41
N THR A 178 -22.29 -14.01 -6.41
CA THR A 178 -23.32 -14.09 -5.35
C THR A 178 -24.70 -13.70 -5.87
N ASN A 179 -24.75 -12.75 -6.82
CA ASN A 179 -26.01 -12.20 -7.36
C ASN A 179 -26.34 -12.76 -8.74
N ASP A 180 -25.56 -13.73 -9.26
CA ASP A 180 -25.74 -14.33 -10.59
C ASP A 180 -25.86 -13.30 -11.74
N LEU A 181 -25.05 -12.22 -11.67
CA LEU A 181 -25.18 -11.09 -12.60
C LEU A 181 -24.65 -11.37 -14.01
N ASN A 182 -23.83 -12.41 -14.18
CA ASN A 182 -23.20 -12.75 -15.46
C ASN A 182 -22.43 -11.55 -16.09
N LEU A 183 -21.76 -10.75 -15.25
CA LEU A 183 -20.93 -9.64 -15.72
C LEU A 183 -19.70 -10.16 -16.44
N ASN A 184 -19.36 -9.53 -17.56
CA ASN A 184 -18.03 -9.65 -18.17
C ASN A 184 -17.08 -8.63 -17.51
N ILE A 185 -16.15 -9.11 -16.68
CA ILE A 185 -15.24 -8.23 -15.91
C ILE A 185 -13.97 -8.01 -16.71
N GLU A 186 -13.82 -6.79 -17.23
CA GLU A 186 -12.66 -6.36 -18.00
C GLU A 186 -11.66 -5.63 -17.09
N LEU A 187 -10.35 -5.82 -17.35
CA LEU A 187 -9.28 -5.29 -16.53
C LEU A 187 -8.42 -4.31 -17.32
N ASP A 188 -8.28 -3.08 -16.80
CA ASP A 188 -7.27 -2.13 -17.27
C ASP A 188 -6.15 -1.94 -16.23
N ASN A 189 -5.00 -1.53 -16.70
CA ASN A 189 -3.82 -1.32 -15.87
C ASN A 189 -3.72 0.10 -15.29
N ASN A 190 -4.51 1.05 -15.79
CA ASN A 190 -4.49 2.43 -15.32
C ASN A 190 -5.88 3.08 -15.35
N ASN A 191 -6.07 4.06 -14.46
CA ASN A 191 -7.35 4.74 -14.32
C ASN A 191 -7.71 5.63 -15.52
N LYS A 192 -6.71 6.15 -16.23
CA LYS A 192 -6.96 7.05 -17.38
C LYS A 192 -7.51 6.28 -18.58
N GLY A 193 -6.91 5.13 -18.90
CA GLY A 193 -7.40 4.25 -19.97
C GLY A 193 -8.82 3.78 -19.68
N ALA A 194 -9.01 3.23 -18.46
CA ALA A 194 -10.31 2.79 -18.00
C ALA A 194 -11.40 3.86 -18.12
N PHE A 195 -11.09 5.11 -17.77
CA PHE A 195 -12.06 6.18 -17.91
C PHE A 195 -12.31 6.61 -19.36
N GLN A 196 -11.30 6.50 -20.23
CA GLN A 196 -11.47 6.78 -21.67
C GLN A 196 -12.42 5.78 -22.35
N GLU A 197 -12.37 4.50 -21.99
CA GLU A 197 -13.30 3.47 -22.50
C GLU A 197 -14.74 3.73 -22.04
N LEU A 198 -14.94 4.19 -20.82
CA LEU A 198 -16.24 4.66 -20.35
C LEU A 198 -16.71 5.91 -21.12
N GLN A 199 -15.79 6.86 -21.38
CA GLN A 199 -16.10 8.10 -22.11
C GLN A 199 -16.49 7.83 -23.58
N SER A 200 -15.84 6.89 -24.23
CA SER A 200 -16.17 6.50 -25.62
C SER A 200 -17.50 5.77 -25.72
N GLY A 201 -18.01 5.21 -24.61
CA GLY A 201 -19.21 4.37 -24.58
C GLY A 201 -18.93 2.91 -24.95
N GLU A 202 -17.65 2.51 -25.05
CA GLU A 202 -17.26 1.12 -25.28
C GLU A 202 -17.67 0.23 -24.12
N LEU A 203 -17.62 0.78 -22.90
CA LEU A 203 -18.02 0.09 -21.68
C LEU A 203 -19.07 0.90 -20.89
N PRO A 204 -20.11 0.25 -20.35
CA PRO A 204 -21.19 0.94 -19.67
C PRO A 204 -20.83 1.41 -18.25
N ALA A 205 -19.87 0.76 -17.57
CA ALA A 205 -19.54 1.09 -16.19
C ALA A 205 -18.07 0.82 -15.84
N LEU A 206 -17.55 1.63 -14.89
CA LEU A 206 -16.23 1.46 -14.29
C LEU A 206 -16.36 1.42 -12.76
N ILE A 207 -15.70 0.44 -12.12
CA ILE A 207 -15.78 0.18 -10.69
C ILE A 207 -14.50 0.64 -9.99
N SER A 208 -14.64 1.46 -8.95
CA SER A 208 -13.52 1.95 -8.15
C SER A 208 -14.00 2.50 -6.78
N SER A 209 -13.09 3.12 -6.01
CA SER A 209 -13.49 3.86 -4.81
C SER A 209 -14.20 5.15 -5.18
N THR A 210 -15.16 5.56 -4.38
CA THR A 210 -15.90 6.83 -4.56
C THR A 210 -14.97 8.03 -4.79
N ALA A 211 -13.86 8.10 -4.07
CA ALA A 211 -12.93 9.23 -4.19
C ALA A 211 -12.18 9.25 -5.54
N ILE A 212 -11.76 8.08 -6.04
CA ILE A 212 -11.12 7.96 -7.35
C ILE A 212 -12.14 8.27 -8.46
N LEU A 213 -13.36 7.74 -8.37
CA LEU A 213 -14.42 8.02 -9.35
C LEU A 213 -14.75 9.52 -9.43
N LYS A 214 -14.90 10.18 -8.27
CA LYS A 214 -15.07 11.65 -8.23
C LYS A 214 -13.90 12.39 -8.86
N GLY A 215 -12.69 11.91 -8.62
CA GLY A 215 -11.50 12.46 -9.24
C GLY A 215 -11.50 12.33 -10.76
N MET A 216 -11.90 11.16 -11.29
CA MET A 216 -12.00 10.92 -12.74
C MET A 216 -13.03 11.84 -13.39
N ILE A 217 -14.23 11.93 -12.82
CA ILE A 217 -15.28 12.84 -13.30
C ILE A 217 -14.77 14.28 -13.32
N ALA A 218 -14.19 14.73 -12.22
CA ALA A 218 -13.74 16.12 -12.07
C ALA A 218 -12.61 16.50 -13.04
N MET A 219 -11.82 15.51 -13.49
CA MET A 219 -10.77 15.68 -14.50
C MET A 219 -11.28 15.53 -15.95
N SER A 220 -12.53 15.10 -16.11
CA SER A 220 -13.16 14.95 -17.44
C SER A 220 -13.43 16.33 -18.09
N PRO A 221 -13.33 16.42 -19.42
CA PRO A 221 -13.83 17.60 -20.15
C PRO A 221 -15.36 17.74 -20.11
N THR A 222 -16.08 16.64 -19.84
CA THR A 222 -17.55 16.57 -19.80
C THR A 222 -18.06 15.95 -18.49
N PRO A 223 -17.76 16.54 -17.32
CA PRO A 223 -18.09 15.94 -16.03
C PRO A 223 -19.60 15.70 -15.83
N ASP A 224 -20.43 16.54 -16.44
CA ASP A 224 -21.89 16.47 -16.30
C ASP A 224 -22.52 15.26 -17.02
N GLU A 225 -21.78 14.55 -17.88
CA GLU A 225 -22.25 13.35 -18.56
C GLU A 225 -22.22 12.09 -17.67
N PHE A 226 -21.53 12.14 -16.55
CA PHE A 226 -21.28 10.98 -15.70
C PHE A 226 -21.97 11.10 -14.36
N GLU A 227 -22.30 9.94 -13.79
CA GLU A 227 -22.82 9.82 -12.44
C GLU A 227 -22.20 8.64 -11.71
N ILE A 228 -22.08 8.75 -10.40
CA ILE A 228 -21.64 7.66 -9.53
C ILE A 228 -22.90 7.04 -8.93
N SER A 229 -22.99 5.73 -8.93
CA SER A 229 -24.10 4.98 -8.34
C SER A 229 -24.38 5.43 -6.90
N ASP A 230 -25.64 5.53 -6.53
CA ASP A 230 -26.02 5.70 -5.12
C ASP A 230 -25.78 4.43 -4.33
N GLN A 231 -25.92 3.27 -4.97
CA GLN A 231 -25.59 1.98 -4.39
C GLN A 231 -24.10 1.87 -4.07
N THR A 232 -23.76 1.47 -2.85
CA THR A 232 -22.40 1.07 -2.46
C THR A 232 -22.21 -0.42 -2.64
N LEU A 233 -21.09 -0.81 -3.28
CA LEU A 233 -20.71 -2.22 -3.48
C LEU A 233 -19.91 -2.78 -2.32
N SER A 234 -19.54 -1.94 -1.35
CA SER A 234 -18.87 -2.34 -0.12
C SER A 234 -19.18 -1.35 1.01
N PRO A 235 -19.05 -1.77 2.28
CA PRO A 235 -18.91 -0.82 3.38
C PRO A 235 -17.67 0.06 3.17
N PRO A 236 -17.51 1.16 3.94
CA PRO A 236 -16.28 1.94 3.94
C PRO A 236 -15.05 1.10 4.31
N ILE A 237 -14.07 1.02 3.41
CA ILE A 237 -12.85 0.25 3.58
C ILE A 237 -11.73 1.20 4.03
N PRO A 238 -10.95 0.84 5.07
CA PRO A 238 -9.80 1.61 5.49
C PRO A 238 -8.69 1.60 4.45
N ALA A 239 -8.02 2.74 4.29
CA ALA A 239 -6.84 2.88 3.45
C ALA A 239 -5.65 3.36 4.28
N GLY A 240 -4.59 2.55 4.30
CA GLY A 240 -3.27 2.84 4.84
C GLY A 240 -2.22 3.00 3.74
N LEU A 241 -1.01 3.39 4.11
CA LEU A 241 0.17 3.30 3.26
C LEU A 241 0.65 1.85 3.24
N LEU A 242 1.28 1.39 2.13
CA LEU A 242 1.88 0.06 2.13
C LEU A 242 3.31 0.14 2.65
N LEU A 243 3.67 -0.79 3.51
CA LEU A 243 4.94 -0.90 4.21
C LEU A 243 5.55 -2.28 4.01
N PRO A 244 6.88 -2.45 4.18
CA PRO A 244 7.51 -3.77 4.19
C PRO A 244 6.90 -4.69 5.24
N LEU A 245 6.80 -5.99 4.92
CA LEU A 245 6.49 -7.03 5.91
C LEU A 245 7.64 -7.15 6.91
N ASP A 246 7.34 -7.69 8.10
CA ASP A 246 8.31 -8.06 9.13
C ASP A 246 9.19 -6.91 9.68
N ASP A 247 8.76 -5.64 9.49
CA ASP A 247 9.39 -4.46 10.09
C ASP A 247 8.44 -3.75 11.06
N SER A 248 8.19 -4.41 12.18
CA SER A 248 7.26 -3.93 13.20
C SER A 248 7.72 -2.62 13.85
N GLU A 249 9.03 -2.38 13.97
CA GLU A 249 9.54 -1.13 14.52
C GLU A 249 9.21 0.06 13.62
N PHE A 250 9.46 -0.08 12.32
CA PHE A 250 9.13 0.95 11.35
C PHE A 250 7.63 1.19 11.28
N LYS A 251 6.84 0.10 11.18
CA LYS A 251 5.37 0.20 11.20
C LYS A 251 4.86 0.92 12.45
N ASN A 252 5.29 0.51 13.64
CA ASN A 252 4.85 1.12 14.90
C ASN A 252 5.23 2.60 14.99
N PHE A 253 6.42 2.97 14.51
CA PHE A 253 6.82 4.38 14.45
C PHE A 253 5.91 5.19 13.53
N LEU A 254 5.62 4.69 12.32
CA LEU A 254 4.73 5.37 11.37
C LEU A 254 3.29 5.44 11.87
N ASP A 255 2.77 4.35 12.45
CA ASP A 255 1.43 4.30 12.99
C ASP A 255 1.22 5.31 14.14
N ASN A 256 2.18 5.41 15.05
CA ASN A 256 2.13 6.40 16.13
C ASN A 256 2.22 7.83 15.58
N THR A 257 3.02 8.05 14.55
CA THR A 257 3.11 9.35 13.86
C THR A 257 1.79 9.71 13.18
N LEU A 258 1.17 8.75 12.48
CA LEU A 258 -0.14 8.93 11.83
C LEU A 258 -1.25 9.19 12.85
N LYS A 259 -1.29 8.45 13.96
CA LYS A 259 -2.26 8.67 15.04
C LYS A 259 -2.13 10.09 15.59
N THR A 260 -0.92 10.55 15.83
CA THR A 260 -0.64 11.93 16.29
C THR A 260 -1.08 12.96 15.24
N LEU A 261 -0.78 12.73 13.97
CA LEU A 261 -1.18 13.60 12.88
C LEU A 261 -2.71 13.69 12.78
N ILE A 262 -3.40 12.54 12.77
CA ILE A 262 -4.87 12.44 12.56
C ILE A 262 -5.65 13.11 13.69
N THR A 263 -5.19 13.00 14.93
CA THR A 263 -5.81 13.67 16.08
C THR A 263 -5.42 15.15 16.20
N GLY A 264 -4.44 15.59 15.42
CA GLY A 264 -3.95 16.98 15.43
C GLY A 264 -4.81 17.91 14.57
N LYS A 265 -4.76 19.22 14.90
CA LYS A 265 -5.51 20.27 14.16
C LYS A 265 -5.12 20.38 12.69
N ASP A 266 -3.91 20.01 12.33
CA ASP A 266 -3.39 20.11 10.96
C ASP A 266 -3.95 19.05 10.02
N PHE A 267 -4.41 17.92 10.54
CA PHE A 267 -5.03 16.89 9.72
C PHE A 267 -6.35 17.37 9.10
N GLN A 268 -7.17 18.05 9.87
CA GLN A 268 -8.43 18.60 9.35
C GLN A 268 -8.17 19.61 8.22
N LYS A 269 -7.14 20.47 8.36
CA LYS A 269 -6.72 21.40 7.31
C LYS A 269 -6.23 20.67 6.07
N LEU A 270 -5.43 19.60 6.27
CA LEU A 270 -4.92 18.77 5.18
C LEU A 270 -6.07 18.09 4.43
N TYR A 271 -7.03 17.50 5.14
CA TYR A 271 -8.22 16.91 4.54
C TYR A 271 -9.03 17.94 3.76
N GLN A 272 -9.29 19.09 4.37
CA GLN A 272 -10.06 20.20 3.78
C GLN A 272 -9.39 20.70 2.49
N ARG A 273 -8.05 20.84 2.50
CA ARG A 273 -7.28 21.24 1.31
C ARG A 273 -7.51 20.29 0.14
N TRP A 274 -7.45 18.96 0.36
CA TRP A 274 -7.47 17.99 -0.72
C TRP A 274 -8.86 17.57 -1.19
N PHE A 275 -9.87 17.68 -0.33
CA PHE A 275 -11.19 17.13 -0.60
C PHE A 275 -12.33 18.17 -0.59
N GLN A 276 -12.08 19.35 -0.06
CA GLN A 276 -13.12 20.39 0.15
C GLN A 276 -12.68 21.78 -0.30
N SER A 277 -11.55 21.88 -1.00
CA SER A 277 -11.02 23.12 -1.56
C SER A 277 -10.55 22.90 -2.98
N PRO A 278 -10.40 23.96 -3.79
CA PRO A 278 -9.82 23.84 -5.12
C PRO A 278 -8.38 23.32 -5.07
N ILE A 279 -8.10 22.25 -5.81
CA ILE A 279 -6.77 21.62 -5.92
C ILE A 279 -6.29 21.61 -7.37
N PRO A 280 -4.94 21.60 -7.59
CA PRO A 280 -4.40 21.46 -8.94
C PRO A 280 -4.72 20.09 -9.56
N PRO A 281 -4.66 19.97 -10.93
CA PRO A 281 -4.19 21.03 -11.84
C PRO A 281 -5.23 22.09 -12.22
N ASN A 282 -6.52 21.82 -12.10
CA ASN A 282 -7.57 22.66 -12.70
C ASN A 282 -8.42 23.39 -11.64
N ALA A 283 -7.89 23.64 -10.46
CA ALA A 283 -8.62 24.23 -9.33
C ALA A 283 -9.93 23.47 -9.00
N ILE A 284 -9.87 22.13 -9.06
CA ILE A 284 -11.02 21.25 -8.86
C ILE A 284 -11.32 21.12 -7.37
N ASN A 285 -12.59 21.33 -6.98
CA ASN A 285 -13.08 20.97 -5.66
C ASN A 285 -13.92 19.69 -5.74
N LEU A 286 -13.45 18.62 -5.09
CA LEU A 286 -14.11 17.32 -5.12
C LEU A 286 -15.36 17.25 -4.24
N ASN A 287 -15.53 18.19 -3.30
CA ASN A 287 -16.64 18.21 -2.35
C ASN A 287 -16.87 16.87 -1.65
N ILE A 288 -15.77 16.22 -1.20
CA ILE A 288 -15.83 14.96 -0.47
C ILE A 288 -15.78 15.25 1.04
N PRO A 289 -16.88 15.07 1.78
CA PRO A 289 -16.85 15.22 3.22
C PRO A 289 -16.06 14.07 3.87
N MET A 290 -15.44 14.35 5.02
CA MET A 290 -14.78 13.31 5.81
C MET A 290 -15.81 12.25 6.23
N SER A 291 -15.49 10.96 6.03
CA SER A 291 -16.37 9.86 6.40
C SER A 291 -16.58 9.79 7.91
N ALA A 292 -17.64 9.10 8.35
CA ALA A 292 -17.93 8.92 9.77
C ALA A 292 -16.80 8.15 10.48
N GLU A 293 -16.22 7.13 9.81
CA GLU A 293 -15.12 6.33 10.32
C GLU A 293 -13.87 7.20 10.53
N LEU A 294 -13.49 8.01 9.55
CA LEU A 294 -12.33 8.88 9.67
C LEU A 294 -12.55 9.98 10.73
N LYS A 295 -13.76 10.53 10.83
CA LYS A 295 -14.11 11.48 11.90
C LYS A 295 -13.94 10.86 13.29
N LYS A 296 -14.33 9.60 13.48
CA LYS A 296 -14.10 8.89 14.76
C LYS A 296 -12.62 8.81 15.08
N LEU A 297 -11.75 8.54 14.09
CA LEU A 297 -10.31 8.47 14.30
C LEU A 297 -9.70 9.83 14.69
N THR A 298 -10.27 10.95 14.26
CA THR A 298 -9.76 12.28 14.68
C THR A 298 -10.00 12.57 16.16
N THR A 299 -10.92 11.86 16.79
CA THR A 299 -11.23 12.02 18.23
C THR A 299 -10.65 10.91 19.08
N SER A 300 -10.47 9.71 18.55
CA SER A 300 -9.92 8.55 19.27
C SER A 300 -9.31 7.54 18.30
N THR A 301 -8.02 7.30 18.43
CA THR A 301 -7.29 6.32 17.60
C THR A 301 -7.24 4.93 18.23
N THR A 302 -7.81 4.74 19.43
CA THR A 302 -7.82 3.44 20.13
C THR A 302 -8.86 2.47 19.54
N LEU A 303 -9.76 2.96 18.69
CA LEU A 303 -10.89 2.19 18.14
C LEU A 303 -10.55 1.39 16.88
N TYR A 304 -9.28 1.40 16.44
CA TYR A 304 -8.90 0.73 15.21
C TYR A 304 -7.70 -0.21 15.42
N ALA A 305 -7.94 -1.50 15.27
CA ALA A 305 -6.92 -2.52 15.03
C ALA A 305 -7.29 -3.21 13.71
N TYR A 306 -6.29 -3.44 12.83
CA TYR A 306 -6.46 -4.32 11.67
C TYR A 306 -6.62 -5.75 12.14
#